data_cbd18c0da39f3652b94f82a53edb627f
#
_entry.id   cbd18c0da39f3652b94f82a53edb627f
#
_cell.length_a   1.000
_cell.length_b   1.000
_cell.length_c   1.000
_cell.angle_alpha   90.00
_cell.angle_beta   90.00
_cell.angle_gamma   90.00
#
_symmetry.space_group_name_H-M   'P 1'
#
loop_
_entity.id
_entity.type
_entity.pdbx_description
1 polymer ?
#
loop_
_entity_poly.entity_id
_entity_poly.type
_entity_poly.pdbx_seq_one_letter_code
_entity_poly.pdbx_strand_id
1 'polypeptide(L)'
;MKIVHTSDWHIGRRWKGIQRFDELEAVLDHLAVFIEKQSIDLVLHSGDVFESRNPPAEAEQLVNRFLVRVGRSGAKMLVIAGNHDDPFRLDARSLLTEFVNVQIVGRPRPASRGGTRILSTRCGEKAVVAALPFASPGAWVSALDLAGEEASARSKYAQMFELAVQDLCGAFRPDAVNLLVAHTHLEGASFGESERRVHIGEDWAGSPEALPSTASYIALGHIHKPQQIDGPVPAYYAGSLLQMDFGEAGEEKTFNVVTASPGQPATVEHVPCEGGVPLVNLRILLAELEETADKHRKGWLRVTVPLTERDPDLNRKVRELLPNALVVRAELPEPEEQPDIRLETGVPPVKHYAAYYLREHQQAASLAVLDTFQDLYDQASGED
;
A
#
# COMPACT_ATOMS: atom_id res chain seq x y z
N MET A 1 -10.26 -9.18 -25.98
CA MET A 1 -10.87 -8.94 -24.66
C MET A 1 -10.33 -7.66 -24.09
N LYS A 2 -11.21 -6.75 -23.61
CA LYS A 2 -10.81 -5.53 -22.88
C LYS A 2 -10.99 -5.74 -21.39
N ILE A 3 -9.93 -5.49 -20.63
CA ILE A 3 -9.89 -5.75 -19.18
C ILE A 3 -9.53 -4.46 -18.46
N VAL A 4 -10.16 -4.17 -17.33
CA VAL A 4 -9.70 -3.17 -16.37
C VAL A 4 -9.04 -3.89 -15.20
N HIS A 5 -7.86 -3.45 -14.82
CA HIS A 5 -7.17 -3.89 -13.61
C HIS A 5 -7.03 -2.72 -12.62
N THR A 6 -7.53 -2.91 -11.43
CA THR A 6 -7.51 -1.97 -10.30
C THR A 6 -7.19 -2.71 -9.01
N SER A 7 -6.66 -2.02 -8.00
CA SER A 7 -6.23 -2.59 -6.72
C SER A 7 -6.23 -1.55 -5.60
N ASP A 8 -6.02 -2.02 -4.40
CA ASP A 8 -5.64 -1.21 -3.23
C ASP A 8 -6.56 0.00 -3.01
N TRP A 9 -7.89 -0.28 -2.97
CA TRP A 9 -8.90 0.77 -2.81
C TRP A 9 -8.95 1.33 -1.39
N HIS A 10 -8.68 0.49 -0.39
CA HIS A 10 -8.68 0.86 1.02
C HIS A 10 -9.92 1.63 1.46
N ILE A 11 -11.10 1.18 1.00
CA ILE A 11 -12.37 1.83 1.33
C ILE A 11 -12.59 1.82 2.84
N GLY A 12 -12.87 3.01 3.39
CA GLY A 12 -13.03 3.21 4.83
C GLY A 12 -11.78 3.74 5.51
N ARG A 13 -10.69 4.00 4.77
CA ARG A 13 -9.46 4.59 5.32
C ARG A 13 -9.74 5.97 5.92
N ARG A 14 -9.32 6.12 7.17
CA ARG A 14 -9.22 7.42 7.85
C ARG A 14 -7.77 7.86 7.84
N TRP A 15 -7.54 9.06 7.36
CA TRP A 15 -6.19 9.58 7.27
C TRP A 15 -6.08 10.96 7.88
N LYS A 16 -5.17 11.14 8.87
CA LYS A 16 -5.00 12.41 9.61
C LYS A 16 -6.30 13.02 10.14
N GLY A 17 -7.24 12.15 10.55
CA GLY A 17 -8.55 12.57 11.07
C GLY A 17 -9.63 12.83 10.02
N ILE A 18 -9.29 12.74 8.74
CA ILE A 18 -10.22 12.95 7.62
C ILE A 18 -10.74 11.62 7.11
N GLN A 19 -12.04 11.58 6.81
CA GLN A 19 -12.67 10.54 6.02
C GLN A 19 -12.66 10.98 4.55
N ARG A 20 -12.24 10.09 3.65
CA ARG A 20 -12.14 10.38 2.22
C ARG A 20 -13.23 9.66 1.41
N PHE A 21 -14.41 9.45 2.03
CA PHE A 21 -15.49 8.72 1.37
C PHE A 21 -15.96 9.39 0.09
N ASP A 22 -16.15 10.71 0.10
CA ASP A 22 -16.61 11.46 -1.07
C ASP A 22 -15.61 11.35 -2.24
N GLU A 23 -14.31 11.38 -1.94
CA GLU A 23 -13.26 11.19 -2.93
C GLU A 23 -13.28 9.77 -3.50
N LEU A 24 -13.38 8.76 -2.63
CA LEU A 24 -13.44 7.35 -3.04
C LEU A 24 -14.71 7.06 -3.84
N GLU A 25 -15.85 7.65 -3.48
CA GLU A 25 -17.10 7.53 -4.25
C GLU A 25 -16.94 8.16 -5.63
N ALA A 26 -16.35 9.37 -5.72
CA ALA A 26 -16.12 10.05 -7.00
C ALA A 26 -15.18 9.26 -7.92
N VAL A 27 -14.09 8.70 -7.39
CA VAL A 27 -13.15 7.89 -8.19
C VAL A 27 -13.78 6.57 -8.63
N LEU A 28 -14.55 5.91 -7.76
CA LEU A 28 -15.27 4.68 -8.13
C LEU A 28 -16.37 4.97 -9.16
N ASP A 29 -17.05 6.12 -9.08
CA ASP A 29 -18.01 6.54 -10.09
C ASP A 29 -17.33 6.79 -11.44
N HIS A 30 -16.19 7.47 -11.47
CA HIS A 30 -15.37 7.64 -12.68
C HIS A 30 -15.00 6.28 -13.28
N LEU A 31 -14.47 5.37 -12.47
CA LEU A 31 -14.10 4.01 -12.92
C LEU A 31 -15.31 3.24 -13.47
N ALA A 32 -16.47 3.30 -12.80
CA ALA A 32 -17.67 2.63 -13.25
C ALA A 32 -18.21 3.21 -14.59
N VAL A 33 -18.21 4.54 -14.74
CA VAL A 33 -18.56 5.21 -16.00
C VAL A 33 -17.61 4.80 -17.12
N PHE A 34 -16.32 4.70 -16.84
CA PHE A 34 -15.32 4.23 -17.81
C PHE A 34 -15.62 2.80 -18.25
N ILE A 35 -15.86 1.87 -17.31
CA ILE A 35 -16.22 0.48 -17.59
C ILE A 35 -17.46 0.36 -18.48
N GLU A 36 -18.49 1.16 -18.20
CA GLU A 36 -19.72 1.21 -18.98
C GLU A 36 -19.48 1.73 -20.40
N LYS A 37 -18.82 2.90 -20.53
CA LYS A 37 -18.58 3.57 -21.83
C LYS A 37 -17.63 2.80 -22.73
N GLN A 38 -16.57 2.23 -22.18
CA GLN A 38 -15.56 1.51 -22.94
C GLN A 38 -15.93 0.07 -23.23
N SER A 39 -17.09 -0.35 -22.75
CA SER A 39 -17.56 -1.72 -22.96
C SER A 39 -16.55 -2.76 -22.45
N ILE A 40 -16.06 -2.61 -21.23
CA ILE A 40 -15.08 -3.52 -20.61
C ILE A 40 -15.68 -4.93 -20.42
N ASP A 41 -14.94 -5.95 -20.82
CA ASP A 41 -15.39 -7.35 -20.75
C ASP A 41 -15.16 -7.96 -19.37
N LEU A 42 -14.03 -7.61 -18.71
CA LEU A 42 -13.63 -8.16 -17.44
C LEU A 42 -12.98 -7.07 -16.57
N VAL A 43 -13.30 -7.07 -15.29
CA VAL A 43 -12.63 -6.25 -14.26
C VAL A 43 -11.88 -7.16 -13.31
N LEU A 44 -10.61 -6.89 -13.08
CA LEU A 44 -9.76 -7.56 -12.11
C LEU A 44 -9.47 -6.61 -10.95
N HIS A 45 -9.77 -7.04 -9.72
CA HIS A 45 -9.40 -6.36 -8.50
C HIS A 45 -8.41 -7.21 -7.72
N SER A 46 -7.18 -6.74 -7.61
CA SER A 46 -6.07 -7.52 -7.06
C SER A 46 -5.84 -7.33 -5.56
N GLY A 47 -6.89 -7.06 -4.78
CA GLY A 47 -6.88 -7.08 -3.31
C GLY A 47 -6.88 -5.71 -2.63
N ASP A 48 -7.02 -5.72 -1.31
CA ASP A 48 -7.20 -4.56 -0.45
C ASP A 48 -8.40 -3.68 -0.85
N VAL A 49 -9.58 -4.33 -0.88
CA VAL A 49 -10.86 -3.66 -1.10
C VAL A 49 -11.16 -2.69 0.04
N PHE A 50 -10.94 -3.13 1.28
CA PHE A 50 -11.19 -2.37 2.49
C PHE A 50 -9.90 -2.03 3.24
N GLU A 51 -9.92 -0.92 3.99
CA GLU A 51 -8.80 -0.54 4.88
C GLU A 51 -8.64 -1.48 6.07
N SER A 52 -9.69 -2.15 6.49
CA SER A 52 -9.66 -3.01 7.66
C SER A 52 -10.56 -4.23 7.52
N ARG A 53 -10.24 -5.28 8.28
CA ARG A 53 -11.03 -6.52 8.32
C ARG A 53 -12.47 -6.32 8.78
N ASN A 54 -12.75 -5.24 9.51
CA ASN A 54 -14.09 -4.87 9.93
C ASN A 54 -14.45 -3.46 9.41
N PRO A 55 -14.78 -3.33 8.12
CA PRO A 55 -15.11 -2.05 7.52
C PRO A 55 -16.43 -1.48 8.08
N PRO A 56 -16.58 -0.15 8.14
CA PRO A 56 -17.84 0.47 8.50
C PRO A 56 -18.91 0.21 7.42
N ALA A 57 -20.20 0.31 7.81
CA ALA A 57 -21.31 0.00 6.93
C ALA A 57 -21.33 0.86 5.65
N GLU A 58 -20.91 2.12 5.74
CA GLU A 58 -20.80 3.03 4.59
C GLU A 58 -19.79 2.52 3.56
N ALA A 59 -18.66 1.99 4.03
CA ALA A 59 -17.64 1.39 3.15
C ALA A 59 -18.22 0.15 2.43
N GLU A 60 -18.91 -0.70 3.16
CA GLU A 60 -19.57 -1.87 2.58
C GLU A 60 -20.64 -1.48 1.54
N GLN A 61 -21.44 -0.45 1.83
CA GLN A 61 -22.43 0.04 0.90
C GLN A 61 -21.81 0.59 -0.39
N LEU A 62 -20.72 1.37 -0.26
CA LEU A 62 -20.03 1.94 -1.41
C LEU A 62 -19.50 0.83 -2.33
N VAL A 63 -18.80 -0.15 -1.78
CA VAL A 63 -18.29 -1.31 -2.53
C VAL A 63 -19.44 -2.08 -3.17
N ASN A 64 -20.49 -2.40 -2.43
CA ASN A 64 -21.62 -3.16 -2.96
C ASN A 64 -22.33 -2.44 -4.12
N ARG A 65 -22.51 -1.10 -4.04
CA ARG A 65 -23.05 -0.29 -5.15
C ARG A 65 -22.18 -0.40 -6.40
N PHE A 66 -20.87 -0.30 -6.25
CA PHE A 66 -19.92 -0.45 -7.35
C PHE A 66 -20.01 -1.84 -7.98
N LEU A 67 -19.94 -2.91 -7.19
CA LEU A 67 -20.00 -4.30 -7.68
C LEU A 67 -21.30 -4.57 -8.47
N VAL A 68 -22.45 -4.11 -7.97
CA VAL A 68 -23.72 -4.23 -8.65
C VAL A 68 -23.73 -3.44 -9.96
N ARG A 69 -23.18 -2.23 -9.96
CA ARG A 69 -23.11 -1.39 -11.16
C ARG A 69 -22.27 -2.02 -12.26
N VAL A 70 -21.06 -2.51 -11.91
CA VAL A 70 -20.18 -3.22 -12.85
C VAL A 70 -20.86 -4.46 -13.40
N GLY A 71 -21.47 -5.28 -12.56
CA GLY A 71 -22.17 -6.47 -13.03
C GLY A 71 -23.34 -6.17 -13.97
N ARG A 72 -24.09 -5.09 -13.71
CA ARG A 72 -25.19 -4.62 -14.59
C ARG A 72 -24.69 -4.07 -15.93
N SER A 73 -23.46 -3.59 -16.02
CA SER A 73 -22.87 -3.15 -17.31
C SER A 73 -22.61 -4.30 -18.28
N GLY A 74 -22.73 -5.55 -17.81
CA GLY A 74 -22.43 -6.76 -18.57
C GLY A 74 -20.96 -7.21 -18.46
N ALA A 75 -20.11 -6.45 -17.79
CA ALA A 75 -18.76 -6.88 -17.47
C ALA A 75 -18.77 -8.04 -16.45
N LYS A 76 -17.83 -8.97 -16.56
CA LYS A 76 -17.49 -9.87 -15.47
C LYS A 76 -16.51 -9.19 -14.53
N MET A 77 -16.53 -9.56 -13.26
CA MET A 77 -15.53 -9.07 -12.31
C MET A 77 -15.01 -10.21 -11.46
N LEU A 78 -13.70 -10.20 -11.20
CA LEU A 78 -13.04 -11.05 -10.23
C LEU A 78 -12.33 -10.19 -9.20
N VAL A 79 -12.59 -10.47 -7.93
CA VAL A 79 -12.00 -9.78 -6.77
C VAL A 79 -11.25 -10.80 -5.93
N ILE A 80 -10.04 -10.49 -5.53
CA ILE A 80 -9.31 -11.27 -4.51
C ILE A 80 -9.17 -10.46 -3.22
N ALA A 81 -8.94 -11.13 -2.09
CA ALA A 81 -8.62 -10.45 -0.85
C ALA A 81 -7.15 -10.03 -0.78
N GLY A 82 -6.90 -8.84 -0.23
CA GLY A 82 -5.58 -8.39 0.18
C GLY A 82 -5.30 -8.62 1.67
N ASN A 83 -4.23 -8.04 2.19
CA ASN A 83 -3.81 -8.20 3.59
C ASN A 83 -4.64 -7.37 4.58
N HIS A 84 -5.32 -6.32 4.12
CA HIS A 84 -6.24 -5.51 4.91
C HIS A 84 -7.64 -6.11 4.99
N ASP A 85 -8.02 -6.93 4.03
CA ASP A 85 -9.35 -7.56 3.96
C ASP A 85 -9.53 -8.68 4.99
N ASP A 86 -10.78 -8.95 5.38
CA ASP A 86 -11.14 -10.22 6.00
C ASP A 86 -11.47 -11.25 4.93
N PRO A 87 -10.64 -12.31 4.74
CA PRO A 87 -10.82 -13.27 3.67
C PRO A 87 -12.09 -14.11 3.81
N PHE A 88 -12.57 -14.35 5.03
CA PHE A 88 -13.79 -15.11 5.27
C PHE A 88 -15.03 -14.28 4.97
N ARG A 89 -15.01 -12.99 5.34
CA ARG A 89 -16.09 -12.05 5.04
C ARG A 89 -16.24 -11.83 3.54
N LEU A 90 -15.13 -11.70 2.82
CA LEU A 90 -15.16 -11.62 1.35
C LEU A 90 -15.67 -12.91 0.71
N ASP A 91 -15.21 -14.08 1.16
CA ASP A 91 -15.73 -15.35 0.68
C ASP A 91 -17.26 -15.50 0.93
N ALA A 92 -17.75 -15.07 2.08
CA ALA A 92 -19.18 -15.12 2.38
C ALA A 92 -20.04 -14.28 1.43
N ARG A 93 -19.50 -13.20 0.87
CA ARG A 93 -20.19 -12.37 -0.14
C ARG A 93 -20.28 -13.03 -1.50
N SER A 94 -19.36 -13.95 -1.83
CA SER A 94 -19.27 -14.54 -3.17
C SER A 94 -20.59 -15.15 -3.62
N LEU A 95 -21.33 -15.79 -2.70
CA LEU A 95 -22.64 -16.41 -2.98
C LEU A 95 -23.68 -15.41 -3.51
N LEU A 96 -23.64 -14.18 -3.04
CA LEU A 96 -24.59 -13.12 -3.46
C LEU A 96 -24.07 -12.38 -4.70
N THR A 97 -22.78 -12.17 -4.79
CA THR A 97 -22.19 -11.38 -5.89
C THR A 97 -22.14 -12.14 -7.22
N GLU A 98 -22.19 -13.47 -7.19
CA GLU A 98 -22.28 -14.28 -8.40
C GLU A 98 -23.56 -13.98 -9.21
N PHE A 99 -24.67 -13.60 -8.55
CA PHE A 99 -25.91 -13.18 -9.23
C PHE A 99 -25.75 -11.87 -10.03
N VAL A 100 -24.70 -11.10 -9.72
CA VAL A 100 -24.38 -9.88 -10.44
C VAL A 100 -23.06 -9.99 -11.23
N ASN A 101 -22.69 -11.17 -11.67
CA ASN A 101 -21.50 -11.44 -12.47
C ASN A 101 -20.15 -11.10 -11.78
N VAL A 102 -20.13 -11.05 -10.46
CA VAL A 102 -18.91 -10.78 -9.68
C VAL A 102 -18.51 -12.04 -8.92
N GLN A 103 -17.29 -12.49 -9.12
CA GLN A 103 -16.69 -13.60 -8.39
C GLN A 103 -15.69 -13.06 -7.37
N ILE A 104 -15.72 -13.58 -6.15
CA ILE A 104 -14.81 -13.22 -5.09
C ILE A 104 -14.04 -14.45 -4.63
N VAL A 105 -12.74 -14.31 -4.47
CA VAL A 105 -11.85 -15.32 -3.89
C VAL A 105 -11.15 -14.70 -2.69
N GLY A 106 -11.65 -14.98 -1.49
CA GLY A 106 -11.12 -14.39 -0.26
C GLY A 106 -9.88 -15.13 0.26
N ARG A 107 -9.83 -16.44 0.11
CA ARG A 107 -8.72 -17.27 0.63
C ARG A 107 -7.98 -17.99 -0.47
N PRO A 108 -6.66 -18.17 -0.35
CA PRO A 108 -5.91 -19.04 -1.23
C PRO A 108 -6.51 -20.44 -1.29
N ARG A 109 -6.66 -20.99 -2.49
CA ARG A 109 -7.25 -22.30 -2.75
C ARG A 109 -6.52 -22.97 -3.92
N PRO A 110 -6.35 -24.28 -3.91
CA PRO A 110 -5.87 -25.00 -5.08
C PRO A 110 -6.74 -24.73 -6.31
N ALA A 111 -6.17 -24.87 -7.50
CA ALA A 111 -6.89 -24.71 -8.76
C ALA A 111 -8.15 -25.61 -8.80
N SER A 112 -8.05 -26.86 -8.35
CA SER A 112 -9.14 -27.85 -8.30
C SER A 112 -10.29 -27.50 -7.35
N ARG A 113 -10.04 -26.56 -6.41
CA ARG A 113 -11.04 -26.08 -5.42
C ARG A 113 -11.48 -24.66 -5.67
N GLY A 114 -11.27 -24.15 -6.90
CA GLY A 114 -11.72 -22.85 -7.33
C GLY A 114 -10.71 -21.71 -7.10
N GLY A 115 -9.43 -22.02 -6.94
CA GLY A 115 -8.35 -21.03 -7.06
C GLY A 115 -8.19 -20.53 -8.49
N THR A 116 -8.57 -21.35 -9.48
CA THR A 116 -8.63 -20.94 -10.88
C THR A 116 -10.06 -20.91 -11.36
N ARG A 117 -10.45 -19.87 -12.09
CA ARG A 117 -11.80 -19.62 -12.59
C ARG A 117 -11.80 -19.50 -14.11
N ILE A 118 -12.82 -20.06 -14.75
CA ILE A 118 -13.07 -19.87 -16.19
C ILE A 118 -14.27 -18.95 -16.34
N LEU A 119 -14.03 -17.79 -16.95
CA LEU A 119 -15.04 -16.75 -17.16
C LEU A 119 -15.35 -16.63 -18.65
N SER A 120 -16.62 -16.77 -19.02
CA SER A 120 -17.09 -16.43 -20.36
C SER A 120 -17.47 -14.97 -20.39
N THR A 121 -16.78 -14.19 -21.20
CA THR A 121 -17.01 -12.75 -21.31
C THR A 121 -17.97 -12.41 -22.43
N ARG A 122 -18.48 -11.18 -22.47
CA ARG A 122 -19.42 -10.75 -23.47
C ARG A 122 -18.87 -10.69 -24.90
N CYS A 123 -17.54 -10.52 -25.06
CA CYS A 123 -16.91 -10.62 -26.39
C CYS A 123 -16.83 -12.04 -26.94
N GLY A 124 -17.29 -13.04 -26.17
CA GLY A 124 -17.27 -14.46 -26.57
C GLY A 124 -15.96 -15.19 -26.25
N GLU A 125 -14.90 -14.48 -25.88
CA GLU A 125 -13.65 -15.09 -25.45
C GLU A 125 -13.74 -15.61 -24.00
N LYS A 126 -12.98 -16.66 -23.71
CA LYS A 126 -12.84 -17.20 -22.36
C LYS A 126 -11.60 -16.61 -21.70
N ALA A 127 -11.75 -16.20 -20.44
CA ALA A 127 -10.64 -15.91 -19.56
C ALA A 127 -10.44 -17.06 -18.57
N VAL A 128 -9.21 -17.56 -18.46
CA VAL A 128 -8.79 -18.45 -17.36
C VAL A 128 -8.03 -17.61 -16.36
N VAL A 129 -8.61 -17.42 -15.18
CA VAL A 129 -8.06 -16.51 -14.16
C VAL A 129 -7.58 -17.33 -12.97
N ALA A 130 -6.28 -17.39 -12.79
CA ALA A 130 -5.61 -17.91 -11.60
C ALA A 130 -5.66 -16.82 -10.52
N ALA A 131 -6.30 -17.09 -9.38
CA ALA A 131 -6.55 -16.12 -8.32
C ALA A 131 -5.75 -16.50 -7.07
N LEU A 132 -4.77 -15.68 -6.71
CA LEU A 132 -3.94 -15.85 -5.52
C LEU A 132 -4.16 -14.67 -4.54
N PRO A 133 -5.17 -14.76 -3.64
CA PRO A 133 -5.36 -13.82 -2.56
C PRO A 133 -4.14 -13.77 -1.65
N PHE A 134 -4.06 -12.70 -0.85
CA PHE A 134 -3.01 -12.58 0.15
C PHE A 134 -2.96 -13.80 1.08
N ALA A 135 -1.77 -14.37 1.20
CA ALA A 135 -1.46 -15.42 2.14
C ALA A 135 -0.38 -14.93 3.11
N SER A 136 -0.72 -14.85 4.39
CA SER A 136 0.27 -14.39 5.37
C SER A 136 1.46 -15.37 5.42
N PRO A 137 2.68 -14.88 5.54
CA PRO A 137 3.87 -15.72 5.65
C PRO A 137 3.74 -16.78 6.74
N GLY A 138 3.22 -16.39 7.91
CA GLY A 138 3.00 -17.31 9.02
C GLY A 138 1.99 -18.44 8.68
N ALA A 139 0.96 -18.17 7.90
CA ALA A 139 0.02 -19.19 7.46
C ALA A 139 0.67 -20.21 6.50
N TRP A 140 1.56 -19.74 5.61
CA TRP A 140 2.28 -20.61 4.70
C TRP A 140 3.37 -21.41 5.40
N VAL A 141 4.13 -20.78 6.30
CA VAL A 141 5.19 -21.45 7.08
C VAL A 141 4.61 -22.46 8.05
N SER A 142 3.49 -22.16 8.72
CA SER A 142 2.85 -23.10 9.67
C SER A 142 2.21 -24.31 8.97
N ALA A 143 1.77 -24.15 7.72
CA ALA A 143 1.26 -25.27 6.92
C ALA A 143 2.33 -26.31 6.58
N LEU A 144 3.62 -25.96 6.72
CA LEU A 144 4.77 -26.81 6.41
C LEU A 144 5.49 -27.38 7.65
N ASP A 145 4.97 -27.14 8.87
CA ASP A 145 5.53 -27.66 10.12
C ASP A 145 7.02 -27.27 10.38
N LEU A 146 7.34 -25.96 10.13
CA LEU A 146 8.71 -25.51 10.00
C LEU A 146 9.13 -24.54 11.13
N ALA A 147 9.69 -25.11 12.18
CA ALA A 147 10.55 -24.39 13.13
C ALA A 147 11.96 -24.26 12.51
N GLY A 148 12.35 -23.08 12.05
CA GLY A 148 13.65 -22.83 11.43
C GLY A 148 14.03 -21.35 11.44
N GLU A 149 15.33 -21.07 11.24
CA GLU A 149 15.89 -19.72 11.19
C GLU A 149 15.21 -18.85 10.12
N GLU A 150 15.18 -17.52 10.32
CA GLU A 150 14.47 -16.53 9.50
C GLU A 150 14.82 -16.59 8.00
N ALA A 151 16.08 -16.78 7.65
CA ALA A 151 16.52 -16.96 6.26
C ALA A 151 15.93 -18.21 5.59
N SER A 152 15.73 -19.29 6.36
CA SER A 152 15.05 -20.51 5.92
C SER A 152 13.55 -20.25 5.68
N ALA A 153 12.92 -19.39 6.47
CA ALA A 153 11.52 -19.06 6.33
C ALA A 153 11.23 -18.24 5.06
N ARG A 154 12.13 -17.30 4.67
CA ARG A 154 12.04 -16.53 3.42
C ARG A 154 12.13 -17.42 2.18
N SER A 155 13.14 -18.27 2.15
CA SER A 155 13.30 -19.24 1.05
C SER A 155 12.08 -20.12 0.88
N LYS A 156 11.43 -20.49 1.99
CA LYS A 156 10.20 -21.30 1.99
C LYS A 156 8.99 -20.50 1.52
N TYR A 157 8.89 -19.21 1.85
CA TYR A 157 7.82 -18.36 1.32
C TYR A 157 7.90 -18.25 -0.20
N ALA A 158 9.09 -17.93 -0.75
CA ALA A 158 9.29 -17.85 -2.19
C ALA A 158 8.96 -19.18 -2.89
N GLN A 159 9.37 -20.30 -2.29
CA GLN A 159 9.05 -21.64 -2.81
C GLN A 159 7.53 -21.92 -2.76
N MET A 160 6.85 -21.54 -1.68
CA MET A 160 5.39 -21.73 -1.58
C MET A 160 4.64 -20.85 -2.58
N PHE A 161 5.10 -19.62 -2.80
CA PHE A 161 4.57 -18.75 -3.83
C PHE A 161 4.70 -19.40 -5.21
N GLU A 162 5.87 -19.91 -5.55
CA GLU A 162 6.15 -20.62 -6.81
C GLU A 162 5.21 -21.83 -6.97
N LEU A 163 5.10 -22.69 -5.97
CA LEU A 163 4.22 -23.86 -6.00
C LEU A 163 2.75 -23.49 -6.17
N ALA A 164 2.30 -22.42 -5.49
CA ALA A 164 0.92 -21.93 -5.64
C ALA A 164 0.66 -21.40 -7.06
N VAL A 165 1.60 -20.62 -7.61
CA VAL A 165 1.51 -20.11 -8.99
C VAL A 165 1.49 -21.28 -9.98
N GLN A 166 2.34 -22.28 -9.81
CA GLN A 166 2.37 -23.47 -10.66
C GLN A 166 1.04 -24.25 -10.64
N ASP A 167 0.48 -24.52 -9.45
CA ASP A 167 -0.82 -25.20 -9.33
C ASP A 167 -1.93 -24.40 -10.00
N LEU A 168 -2.05 -23.12 -9.68
CA LEU A 168 -3.11 -22.26 -10.18
C LEU A 168 -3.05 -22.05 -11.69
N CYS A 169 -1.86 -21.86 -12.24
CA CYS A 169 -1.62 -21.62 -13.66
C CYS A 169 -1.57 -22.91 -14.48
N GLY A 170 -1.50 -24.07 -13.87
CA GLY A 170 -1.58 -25.37 -14.53
C GLY A 170 -2.86 -25.62 -15.34
N ALA A 171 -3.93 -24.83 -15.06
CA ALA A 171 -5.19 -24.85 -15.78
C ALA A 171 -5.20 -23.89 -17.01
N PHE A 172 -4.14 -23.19 -17.32
CA PHE A 172 -4.05 -22.25 -18.44
C PHE A 172 -4.17 -22.99 -19.79
N ARG A 173 -4.77 -22.32 -20.75
CA ARG A 173 -5.16 -22.90 -22.03
C ARG A 173 -4.72 -22.02 -23.19
N PRO A 174 -4.24 -22.61 -24.29
CA PRO A 174 -3.78 -21.83 -25.45
C PRO A 174 -4.93 -21.14 -26.20
N ASP A 175 -6.18 -21.58 -26.01
CA ASP A 175 -7.39 -21.05 -26.65
C ASP A 175 -8.13 -20.03 -25.78
N ALA A 176 -7.53 -19.57 -24.67
CA ALA A 176 -8.12 -18.63 -23.73
C ALA A 176 -7.16 -17.50 -23.37
N VAL A 177 -7.68 -16.39 -22.89
CA VAL A 177 -6.89 -15.34 -22.25
C VAL A 177 -6.53 -15.78 -20.84
N ASN A 178 -5.26 -16.06 -20.60
CA ASN A 178 -4.75 -16.58 -19.34
C ASN A 178 -4.28 -15.41 -18.46
N LEU A 179 -4.80 -15.31 -17.25
CA LEU A 179 -4.59 -14.20 -16.34
C LEU A 179 -4.17 -14.71 -14.96
N LEU A 180 -3.12 -14.17 -14.38
CA LEU A 180 -2.81 -14.34 -12.96
C LEU A 180 -3.20 -13.05 -12.23
N VAL A 181 -3.94 -13.18 -11.14
CA VAL A 181 -4.30 -12.09 -10.22
C VAL A 181 -3.74 -12.45 -8.86
N ALA A 182 -2.83 -11.64 -8.32
CA ALA A 182 -2.17 -11.92 -7.05
C ALA A 182 -2.06 -10.67 -6.17
N HIS A 183 -2.21 -10.86 -4.85
CA HIS A 183 -1.94 -9.82 -3.87
C HIS A 183 -0.72 -10.22 -3.06
N THR A 184 0.44 -9.70 -3.45
CA THR A 184 1.72 -10.09 -2.88
C THR A 184 2.79 -9.05 -3.18
N HIS A 185 3.85 -9.03 -2.38
CA HIS A 185 5.08 -8.35 -2.74
C HIS A 185 5.94 -9.25 -3.66
N LEU A 186 6.49 -8.68 -4.70
CA LEU A 186 7.51 -9.31 -5.55
C LEU A 186 8.85 -8.59 -5.38
N GLU A 187 9.94 -9.35 -5.44
CA GLU A 187 11.28 -8.79 -5.44
C GLU A 187 11.45 -7.77 -6.57
N GLY A 188 12.15 -6.68 -6.28
CA GLY A 188 12.37 -5.58 -7.21
C GLY A 188 11.26 -4.53 -7.26
N ALA A 189 10.11 -4.73 -6.60
CA ALA A 189 9.07 -3.73 -6.50
C ALA A 189 9.50 -2.56 -5.59
N SER A 190 9.16 -1.34 -6.00
CA SER A 190 9.42 -0.12 -5.22
C SER A 190 8.23 0.19 -4.32
N PHE A 191 8.47 0.31 -3.01
CA PHE A 191 7.46 0.72 -2.03
C PHE A 191 7.28 2.24 -1.97
N GLY A 192 6.06 2.69 -1.68
CA GLY A 192 5.80 4.01 -1.13
C GLY A 192 5.99 4.06 0.39
N GLU A 193 5.60 5.17 1.03
CA GLU A 193 5.63 5.30 2.50
C GLU A 193 4.36 4.77 3.17
N SER A 194 3.33 4.47 2.40
CA SER A 194 1.97 4.16 2.90
C SER A 194 1.68 2.67 3.06
N GLU A 195 2.47 1.80 2.42
CA GLU A 195 2.28 0.36 2.53
C GLU A 195 2.66 -0.14 3.93
N ARG A 196 1.81 -1.01 4.48
CA ARG A 196 2.18 -1.73 5.69
C ARG A 196 3.27 -2.74 5.36
N ARG A 197 4.46 -2.53 5.89
CA ARG A 197 5.43 -3.61 5.97
C ARG A 197 4.82 -4.73 6.80
N VAL A 198 4.52 -5.83 6.16
CA VAL A 198 3.78 -6.96 6.77
C VAL A 198 4.57 -7.59 7.95
N HIS A 199 5.89 -7.36 7.99
CA HIS A 199 6.75 -7.70 9.13
C HIS A 199 7.87 -6.66 9.31
N ILE A 200 8.16 -6.31 10.55
CA ILE A 200 9.35 -5.57 10.95
C ILE A 200 10.54 -6.53 10.75
N GLY A 201 11.25 -6.39 9.65
CA GLY A 201 12.43 -7.23 9.40
C GLY A 201 12.42 -7.94 8.05
N GLU A 202 11.87 -7.29 7.00
CA GLU A 202 12.12 -7.60 5.60
C GLU A 202 11.33 -8.73 4.91
N ASP A 203 10.90 -8.43 3.74
CA ASP A 203 11.06 -9.12 2.43
C ASP A 203 10.57 -10.56 2.35
N TRP A 204 9.34 -10.75 2.75
CA TRP A 204 8.59 -11.91 2.30
C TRP A 204 8.08 -11.60 0.90
N ALA A 205 8.97 -11.72 -0.07
CA ALA A 205 8.69 -11.46 -1.47
C ALA A 205 8.59 -12.76 -2.25
N GLY A 206 7.69 -12.79 -3.21
CA GLY A 206 7.73 -13.79 -4.27
C GLY A 206 8.81 -13.40 -5.28
N SER A 207 9.36 -14.40 -5.97
CA SER A 207 10.31 -14.15 -7.05
C SER A 207 9.60 -13.88 -8.37
N PRO A 208 10.00 -12.84 -9.15
CA PRO A 208 9.48 -12.60 -10.50
C PRO A 208 9.71 -13.78 -11.45
N GLU A 209 10.75 -14.60 -11.23
CA GLU A 209 11.03 -15.82 -12.01
C GLU A 209 9.95 -16.88 -11.85
N ALA A 210 9.19 -16.85 -10.76
CA ALA A 210 8.04 -17.74 -10.55
C ALA A 210 6.80 -17.35 -11.38
N LEU A 211 6.81 -16.18 -12.02
CA LEU A 211 5.69 -15.72 -12.82
C LEU A 211 5.51 -16.55 -14.10
N PRO A 212 4.27 -16.94 -14.47
CA PRO A 212 4.02 -17.85 -15.56
C PRO A 212 4.21 -17.19 -16.94
N SER A 213 5.09 -17.74 -17.77
CA SER A 213 5.25 -17.28 -19.16
C SER A 213 4.06 -17.60 -20.07
N THR A 214 3.14 -18.43 -19.61
CA THR A 214 1.90 -18.82 -20.32
C THR A 214 0.72 -17.89 -20.05
N ALA A 215 0.90 -16.90 -19.17
CA ALA A 215 -0.10 -15.86 -18.95
C ALA A 215 -0.11 -14.85 -20.12
N SER A 216 -1.26 -14.24 -20.37
CA SER A 216 -1.36 -13.06 -21.23
C SER A 216 -1.05 -11.77 -20.45
N TYR A 217 -1.43 -11.77 -19.16
CA TYR A 217 -1.25 -10.61 -18.26
C TYR A 217 -1.23 -11.06 -16.80
N ILE A 218 -0.47 -10.35 -15.98
CA ILE A 218 -0.39 -10.57 -14.53
C ILE A 218 -0.81 -9.28 -13.81
N ALA A 219 -1.89 -9.40 -13.03
CA ALA A 219 -2.48 -8.31 -12.25
C ALA A 219 -2.03 -8.43 -10.79
N LEU A 220 -1.24 -7.48 -10.32
CA LEU A 220 -0.66 -7.45 -8.97
C LEU A 220 -1.29 -6.36 -8.12
N GLY A 221 -1.45 -6.63 -6.82
CA GLY A 221 -1.83 -5.67 -5.78
C GLY A 221 -0.89 -5.77 -4.58
N HIS A 222 -1.06 -4.89 -3.61
CA HIS A 222 -0.26 -4.69 -2.41
C HIS A 222 0.63 -3.44 -2.45
N ILE A 223 1.16 -3.09 -3.61
CA ILE A 223 2.00 -1.90 -3.77
C ILE A 223 1.13 -0.76 -4.32
N HIS A 224 1.09 0.37 -3.59
CA HIS A 224 0.23 1.51 -3.93
C HIS A 224 0.75 2.35 -5.10
N LYS A 225 2.03 2.20 -5.44
CA LYS A 225 2.64 2.87 -6.58
C LYS A 225 2.41 2.07 -7.86
N PRO A 226 1.73 2.64 -8.89
CA PRO A 226 1.61 1.98 -10.18
C PRO A 226 2.99 1.72 -10.77
N GLN A 227 3.28 0.46 -11.13
CA GLN A 227 4.56 0.08 -11.70
C GLN A 227 4.50 -1.25 -12.43
N GLN A 228 5.36 -1.41 -13.42
CA GLN A 228 5.62 -2.67 -14.08
C GLN A 228 6.71 -3.45 -13.33
N ILE A 229 6.55 -4.77 -13.29
CA ILE A 229 7.57 -5.70 -12.80
C ILE A 229 8.17 -6.43 -14.00
N ASP A 230 9.48 -6.55 -14.01
CA ASP A 230 10.18 -7.32 -15.02
C ASP A 230 9.77 -8.80 -14.93
N GLY A 231 9.44 -9.37 -16.07
CA GLY A 231 8.94 -10.74 -16.12
C GLY A 231 8.74 -11.24 -17.53
N PRO A 232 8.36 -12.52 -17.70
CA PRO A 232 8.19 -13.15 -19.01
C PRO A 232 7.00 -12.58 -19.80
N VAL A 233 6.06 -11.94 -19.15
CA VAL A 233 4.85 -11.33 -19.72
C VAL A 233 4.53 -10.04 -18.99
N PRO A 234 3.67 -9.15 -19.54
CA PRO A 234 3.28 -7.91 -18.85
C PRO A 234 2.72 -8.18 -17.45
N ALA A 235 3.42 -7.70 -16.42
CA ALA A 235 3.06 -7.82 -15.01
C ALA A 235 3.06 -6.42 -14.37
N TYR A 236 1.94 -6.04 -13.74
CA TYR A 236 1.77 -4.68 -13.22
C TYR A 236 1.12 -4.66 -11.86
N TYR A 237 1.63 -3.81 -10.98
CA TYR A 237 0.87 -3.26 -9.88
C TYR A 237 0.00 -2.13 -10.40
N ALA A 238 -1.32 -2.21 -10.19
CA ALA A 238 -2.22 -1.12 -10.58
C ALA A 238 -2.06 0.11 -9.68
N GLY A 239 -1.63 -0.12 -8.45
CA GLY A 239 -1.54 0.90 -7.43
C GLY A 239 -2.90 1.23 -6.79
N SER A 240 -2.88 2.15 -5.85
CA SER A 240 -4.08 2.64 -5.17
C SER A 240 -4.82 3.69 -6.01
N LEU A 241 -6.16 3.80 -5.81
CA LEU A 241 -6.99 4.80 -6.53
C LEU A 241 -6.73 6.24 -6.10
N LEU A 242 -6.26 6.46 -4.87
CA LEU A 242 -5.95 7.76 -4.30
C LEU A 242 -4.53 7.75 -3.76
N GLN A 243 -3.91 8.92 -3.68
CA GLN A 243 -2.68 9.08 -2.90
C GLN A 243 -2.98 8.79 -1.42
N MET A 244 -2.26 7.85 -0.82
CA MET A 244 -2.54 7.33 0.52
C MET A 244 -1.78 8.04 1.62
N ASP A 245 -0.64 8.65 1.30
CA ASP A 245 0.22 9.40 2.21
C ASP A 245 0.93 10.55 1.49
N PHE A 246 1.48 11.51 2.26
CA PHE A 246 2.27 12.63 1.70
C PHE A 246 3.57 12.19 1.01
N GLY A 247 4.05 10.97 1.24
CA GLY A 247 5.13 10.37 0.46
C GLY A 247 4.75 10.17 -1.00
N GLU A 248 3.46 9.98 -1.28
CA GLU A 248 2.91 9.82 -2.64
C GLU A 248 2.46 11.16 -3.27
N ALA A 249 2.73 12.29 -2.62
CA ALA A 249 2.36 13.61 -3.15
C ALA A 249 3.03 13.85 -4.51
N GLY A 250 2.21 14.17 -5.51
CA GLY A 250 2.64 14.35 -6.90
C GLY A 250 2.65 13.08 -7.73
N GLU A 251 2.38 11.91 -7.17
CA GLU A 251 2.15 10.69 -7.94
C GLU A 251 0.80 10.75 -8.65
N GLU A 252 0.80 10.41 -9.93
CA GLU A 252 -0.44 10.19 -10.67
C GLU A 252 -0.99 8.81 -10.35
N LYS A 253 -2.22 8.74 -9.86
CA LYS A 253 -2.91 7.48 -9.61
C LYS A 253 -3.69 7.05 -10.84
N THR A 254 -3.55 5.78 -11.22
CA THR A 254 -4.11 5.24 -12.45
C THR A 254 -4.79 3.88 -12.19
N PHE A 255 -5.60 3.46 -13.12
CA PHE A 255 -5.95 2.06 -13.30
C PHE A 255 -5.50 1.58 -14.68
N ASN A 256 -5.28 0.28 -14.83
CA ASN A 256 -4.78 -0.27 -16.07
C ASN A 256 -5.94 -0.73 -16.97
N VAL A 257 -5.86 -0.37 -18.25
CA VAL A 257 -6.70 -0.90 -19.30
C VAL A 257 -5.88 -1.85 -20.14
N VAL A 258 -6.27 -3.12 -20.14
CA VAL A 258 -5.52 -4.21 -20.73
C VAL A 258 -6.28 -4.76 -21.91
N THR A 259 -5.63 -4.82 -23.06
CA THR A 259 -6.14 -5.52 -24.24
C THR A 259 -5.40 -6.83 -24.42
N ALA A 260 -6.11 -7.95 -24.27
CA ALA A 260 -5.54 -9.28 -24.32
C ALA A 260 -6.26 -10.16 -25.34
N SER A 261 -5.49 -11.07 -25.95
CA SER A 261 -5.96 -12.12 -26.84
C SER A 261 -5.32 -13.46 -26.49
N PRO A 262 -5.97 -14.59 -26.78
CA PRO A 262 -5.41 -15.92 -26.52
C PRO A 262 -4.02 -16.09 -27.14
N GLY A 263 -3.06 -16.63 -26.39
CA GLY A 263 -1.71 -16.93 -26.84
C GLY A 263 -0.82 -15.74 -27.17
N GLN A 264 -1.24 -14.52 -26.81
CA GLN A 264 -0.46 -13.29 -27.02
C GLN A 264 -0.26 -12.53 -25.69
N PRO A 265 0.91 -11.89 -25.50
CA PRO A 265 1.09 -10.91 -24.44
C PRO A 265 0.11 -9.74 -24.59
N ALA A 266 -0.42 -9.25 -23.48
CA ALA A 266 -1.36 -8.14 -23.49
C ALA A 266 -0.66 -6.80 -23.73
N THR A 267 -1.41 -5.82 -24.23
CA THR A 267 -1.03 -4.39 -24.21
C THR A 267 -1.72 -3.70 -23.05
N VAL A 268 -1.03 -2.73 -22.46
CA VAL A 268 -1.48 -2.04 -21.25
C VAL A 268 -1.46 -0.53 -21.48
N GLU A 269 -2.56 0.13 -21.14
CA GLU A 269 -2.71 1.57 -21.09
C GLU A 269 -3.02 1.99 -19.65
N HIS A 270 -2.43 3.10 -19.22
CA HIS A 270 -2.69 3.66 -17.89
C HIS A 270 -3.68 4.82 -18.03
N VAL A 271 -4.80 4.72 -17.29
CA VAL A 271 -5.84 5.75 -17.31
C VAL A 271 -5.85 6.46 -15.95
N PRO A 272 -5.68 7.79 -15.89
CA PRO A 272 -5.70 8.55 -14.65
C PRO A 272 -7.01 8.37 -13.87
N CYS A 273 -6.91 8.25 -12.56
CA CYS A 273 -8.04 8.28 -11.64
C CYS A 273 -8.51 9.73 -11.45
N GLU A 274 -9.78 10.00 -11.72
CA GLU A 274 -10.39 11.31 -11.51
C GLU A 274 -11.30 11.32 -10.28
N GLY A 275 -11.33 12.43 -9.54
CA GLY A 275 -12.21 12.62 -8.38
C GLY A 275 -11.50 12.67 -7.03
N GLY A 276 -10.22 12.31 -6.99
CA GLY A 276 -9.39 12.43 -5.79
C GLY A 276 -8.92 13.86 -5.54
N VAL A 277 -8.74 14.21 -4.26
CA VAL A 277 -8.12 15.47 -3.84
C VAL A 277 -6.61 15.24 -3.71
N PRO A 278 -5.76 15.99 -4.44
CA PRO A 278 -4.33 15.76 -4.43
C PRO A 278 -3.69 16.07 -3.08
N LEU A 279 -2.67 15.31 -2.73
CA LEU A 279 -1.79 15.59 -1.61
C LEU A 279 -0.63 16.48 -2.06
N VAL A 280 -0.34 17.53 -1.31
CA VAL A 280 0.68 18.52 -1.68
C VAL A 280 1.65 18.75 -0.53
N ASN A 281 2.93 18.64 -0.82
CA ASN A 281 4.01 19.07 0.07
C ASN A 281 4.38 20.52 -0.25
N LEU A 282 4.09 21.43 0.67
CA LEU A 282 4.38 22.85 0.54
C LEU A 282 5.48 23.26 1.51
N ARG A 283 6.60 23.76 0.99
CA ARG A 283 7.67 24.37 1.79
C ARG A 283 7.67 25.85 1.49
N ILE A 284 7.32 26.69 2.49
CA ILE A 284 7.08 28.12 2.30
C ILE A 284 7.39 28.90 3.59
N LEU A 285 7.87 30.13 3.44
CA LEU A 285 8.03 31.07 4.55
C LEU A 285 6.67 31.57 5.04
N LEU A 286 6.53 31.82 6.33
CA LEU A 286 5.25 32.27 6.90
C LEU A 286 4.76 33.59 6.29
N ALA A 287 5.66 34.55 6.03
CA ALA A 287 5.32 35.81 5.38
C ALA A 287 4.80 35.63 3.94
N GLU A 288 5.42 34.73 3.16
CA GLU A 288 4.97 34.41 1.81
C GLU A 288 3.63 33.68 1.82
N LEU A 289 3.37 32.87 2.85
CA LEU A 289 2.11 32.16 3.00
C LEU A 289 0.95 33.14 3.19
N GLU A 290 1.12 34.20 3.97
CA GLU A 290 0.10 35.23 4.17
C GLU A 290 -0.32 35.89 2.85
N GLU A 291 0.65 36.08 1.92
CA GLU A 291 0.38 36.70 0.62
C GLU A 291 -0.19 35.75 -0.42
N THR A 292 0.09 34.44 -0.30
CA THR A 292 -0.20 33.46 -1.35
C THR A 292 -1.17 32.37 -0.93
N ALA A 293 -1.76 32.42 0.27
CA ALA A 293 -2.61 31.38 0.83
C ALA A 293 -3.72 30.90 -0.13
N ASP A 294 -4.35 31.82 -0.87
CA ASP A 294 -5.44 31.49 -1.81
C ASP A 294 -4.99 30.56 -2.95
N LYS A 295 -3.71 30.59 -3.32
CA LYS A 295 -3.14 29.71 -4.35
C LYS A 295 -3.01 28.28 -3.89
N HIS A 296 -2.94 28.05 -2.57
CA HIS A 296 -2.68 26.76 -1.94
C HIS A 296 -3.93 26.10 -1.34
N ARG A 297 -5.13 26.62 -1.62
CA ARG A 297 -6.40 26.07 -1.10
C ARG A 297 -6.82 24.77 -1.76
N LYS A 298 -6.17 24.36 -2.84
CA LYS A 298 -6.47 23.11 -3.54
C LYS A 298 -5.59 21.99 -2.99
N GLY A 299 -6.20 20.84 -2.67
CA GLY A 299 -5.49 19.69 -2.15
C GLY A 299 -5.42 19.64 -0.62
N TRP A 300 -4.93 18.52 -0.10
CA TRP A 300 -4.58 18.35 1.30
C TRP A 300 -3.10 18.66 1.47
N LEU A 301 -2.74 19.50 2.44
CA LEU A 301 -1.40 20.03 2.53
C LEU A 301 -0.60 19.45 3.72
N ARG A 302 0.67 19.14 3.45
CA ARG A 302 1.74 19.11 4.44
C ARG A 302 2.56 20.36 4.26
N VAL A 303 2.47 21.29 5.22
CA VAL A 303 3.16 22.58 5.17
C VAL A 303 4.40 22.52 6.04
N THR A 304 5.56 22.76 5.44
CA THR A 304 6.85 22.89 6.14
C THR A 304 7.27 24.36 6.11
N VAL A 305 7.41 24.96 7.28
CA VAL A 305 7.78 26.37 7.43
C VAL A 305 9.21 26.46 7.96
N PRO A 306 10.17 26.96 7.17
CA PRO A 306 11.51 27.29 7.67
C PRO A 306 11.41 28.39 8.73
N LEU A 307 12.02 28.15 9.90
CA LEU A 307 12.05 29.07 11.02
C LEU A 307 13.46 29.17 11.59
N THR A 308 13.83 30.33 12.09
CA THR A 308 15.10 30.53 12.84
C THR A 308 14.96 30.06 14.30
N GLU A 309 13.76 30.18 14.87
CA GLU A 309 13.44 29.80 16.25
C GLU A 309 12.08 29.07 16.29
N ARG A 310 11.84 28.31 17.36
CA ARG A 310 10.56 27.62 17.54
C ARG A 310 9.43 28.62 17.76
N ASP A 311 8.37 28.52 16.96
CA ASP A 311 7.12 29.25 17.13
C ASP A 311 6.02 28.29 17.67
N PRO A 312 5.62 28.41 18.95
CA PRO A 312 4.60 27.53 19.51
C PRO A 312 3.21 27.74 18.87
N ASP A 313 2.97 28.88 18.23
CA ASP A 313 1.73 29.23 17.55
C ASP A 313 1.71 28.88 16.07
N LEU A 314 2.79 28.34 15.52
CA LEU A 314 2.92 28.06 14.09
C LEU A 314 1.74 27.28 13.53
N ASN A 315 1.34 26.22 14.23
CA ASN A 315 0.25 25.34 13.79
C ASN A 315 -1.08 26.09 13.65
N ARG A 316 -1.37 26.97 14.61
CA ARG A 316 -2.58 27.80 14.59
C ARG A 316 -2.52 28.80 13.45
N LYS A 317 -1.41 29.53 13.30
CA LYS A 317 -1.23 30.54 12.25
C LYS A 317 -1.40 29.95 10.85
N VAL A 318 -0.73 28.81 10.59
CA VAL A 318 -0.83 28.15 9.29
C VAL A 318 -2.24 27.67 9.01
N ARG A 319 -2.93 27.06 9.97
CA ARG A 319 -4.30 26.55 9.77
C ARG A 319 -5.37 27.63 9.67
N GLU A 320 -5.16 28.80 10.23
CA GLU A 320 -6.02 29.97 10.03
C GLU A 320 -5.95 30.45 8.56
N LEU A 321 -4.76 30.39 7.94
CA LEU A 321 -4.56 30.75 6.53
C LEU A 321 -4.98 29.61 5.57
N LEU A 322 -4.64 28.37 5.94
CA LEU A 322 -4.84 27.16 5.15
C LEU A 322 -5.58 26.09 5.97
N PRO A 323 -6.93 26.14 6.02
CA PRO A 323 -7.74 25.13 6.72
C PRO A 323 -7.53 23.68 6.22
N ASN A 324 -7.04 23.54 4.99
CA ASN A 324 -6.71 22.25 4.36
C ASN A 324 -5.27 21.75 4.70
N ALA A 325 -4.55 22.45 5.60
CA ALA A 325 -3.25 21.99 6.11
C ALA A 325 -3.44 20.90 7.16
N LEU A 326 -3.20 19.65 6.80
CA LEU A 326 -3.33 18.49 7.68
C LEU A 326 -2.10 18.30 8.57
N VAL A 327 -0.93 18.62 8.03
CA VAL A 327 0.34 18.52 8.73
C VAL A 327 1.07 19.85 8.63
N VAL A 328 1.49 20.39 9.77
CA VAL A 328 2.35 21.59 9.84
C VAL A 328 3.64 21.19 10.54
N ARG A 329 4.76 21.49 9.93
CA ARG A 329 6.10 21.22 10.45
C ARG A 329 6.91 22.49 10.50
N ALA A 330 7.60 22.75 11.61
CA ALA A 330 8.68 23.71 11.67
C ALA A 330 9.95 23.04 11.15
N GLU A 331 10.68 23.70 10.26
CA GLU A 331 12.02 23.32 9.84
C GLU A 331 12.98 24.32 10.49
N LEU A 332 13.67 23.86 11.53
CA LEU A 332 14.68 24.65 12.22
C LEU A 332 16.05 24.42 11.58
N PRO A 333 16.96 25.42 11.65
CA PRO A 333 18.35 25.20 11.25
C PRO A 333 18.90 23.97 12.00
N GLU A 334 19.67 23.15 11.31
CA GLU A 334 20.44 22.13 11.99
C GLU A 334 21.29 22.80 13.06
N PRO A 335 21.30 22.29 14.30
CA PRO A 335 22.25 22.79 15.29
C PRO A 335 23.64 22.71 14.67
N GLU A 336 24.43 23.80 14.74
CA GLU A 336 25.84 23.74 14.33
C GLU A 336 26.44 22.46 14.92
N GLU A 337 27.05 21.63 14.07
CA GLU A 337 27.65 20.36 14.48
C GLU A 337 28.54 20.65 15.68
N GLN A 338 28.00 20.37 16.86
CA GLN A 338 28.83 20.41 18.06
C GLN A 338 29.80 19.24 17.89
N PRO A 339 31.11 19.51 18.03
CA PRO A 339 32.10 18.47 17.80
C PRO A 339 31.71 17.21 18.60
N ASP A 340 31.61 16.12 17.90
CA ASP A 340 31.26 14.81 18.44
C ASP A 340 32.11 14.59 19.71
N ILE A 341 31.47 14.41 20.86
CA ILE A 341 32.22 14.09 22.07
C ILE A 341 32.74 12.67 21.83
N ARG A 342 33.96 12.56 21.31
CA ARG A 342 34.64 11.27 21.29
C ARG A 342 34.81 10.85 22.73
N LEU A 343 34.02 9.86 23.12
CA LEU A 343 34.18 9.21 24.42
C LEU A 343 35.60 8.64 24.45
N GLU A 344 36.48 9.26 25.21
CA GLU A 344 37.87 8.76 25.36
C GLU A 344 37.76 7.40 26.06
N THR A 345 38.36 6.41 25.42
CA THR A 345 38.41 5.05 25.97
C THR A 345 39.17 5.07 27.31
N GLY A 346 38.53 4.56 28.38
CA GLY A 346 39.15 4.47 29.72
C GLY A 346 38.81 5.65 30.65
N VAL A 347 38.00 6.62 30.21
CA VAL A 347 37.50 7.69 31.11
C VAL A 347 36.18 7.21 31.71
N PRO A 348 35.99 7.32 33.03
CA PRO A 348 34.73 6.93 33.70
C PRO A 348 33.52 7.68 33.12
N PRO A 349 32.35 7.01 32.91
CA PRO A 349 31.13 7.61 32.34
C PRO A 349 30.69 8.89 33.07
N VAL A 350 30.83 8.96 34.39
CA VAL A 350 30.47 10.12 35.19
C VAL A 350 31.28 11.36 34.81
N LYS A 351 32.53 11.20 34.35
CA LYS A 351 33.35 12.34 33.88
C LYS A 351 32.87 12.82 32.52
N HIS A 352 32.49 11.94 31.65
CA HIS A 352 31.85 12.31 30.38
C HIS A 352 30.54 13.05 30.60
N TYR A 353 29.74 12.60 31.56
CA TYR A 353 28.48 13.23 31.91
C TYR A 353 28.75 14.65 32.54
N ALA A 354 29.72 14.77 33.41
CA ALA A 354 30.11 16.06 33.98
C ALA A 354 30.53 17.10 32.90
N ALA A 355 31.30 16.64 31.90
CA ALA A 355 31.70 17.48 30.78
C ALA A 355 30.50 17.85 29.88
N TYR A 356 29.63 16.91 29.61
CA TYR A 356 28.36 17.13 28.92
C TYR A 356 27.50 18.19 29.66
N TYR A 357 27.26 17.95 30.94
CA TYR A 357 26.42 18.80 31.79
C TYR A 357 26.95 20.26 31.83
N LEU A 358 28.29 20.43 32.01
CA LEU A 358 28.93 21.75 32.00
C LEU A 358 28.68 22.47 30.65
N ARG A 359 28.76 21.74 29.56
CA ARG A 359 28.58 22.32 28.23
C ARG A 359 27.13 22.73 27.99
N GLU A 360 26.17 21.85 28.34
CA GLU A 360 24.74 22.09 28.08
C GLU A 360 24.15 23.17 28.99
N HIS A 361 24.61 23.22 30.25
CA HIS A 361 24.01 24.11 31.24
C HIS A 361 24.92 25.29 31.60
N GLN A 362 26.12 25.36 31.00
CA GLN A 362 27.14 26.39 31.31
C GLN A 362 27.43 26.52 32.81
N GLN A 363 27.18 25.47 33.57
CA GLN A 363 27.36 25.32 35.01
C GLN A 363 27.82 23.92 35.35
N ALA A 364 28.75 23.80 36.28
CA ALA A 364 29.21 22.50 36.75
C ALA A 364 28.04 21.72 37.42
N ALA A 365 27.96 20.41 37.13
CA ALA A 365 26.99 19.53 37.79
C ALA A 365 27.33 19.45 39.30
N SER A 366 26.30 19.49 40.15
CA SER A 366 26.47 19.24 41.56
C SER A 366 26.87 17.78 41.84
N LEU A 367 27.53 17.56 42.99
CA LEU A 367 27.89 16.20 43.42
C LEU A 367 26.66 15.27 43.44
N ALA A 368 25.51 15.72 43.93
CA ALA A 368 24.29 14.96 43.97
C ALA A 368 23.80 14.54 42.56
N VAL A 369 23.97 15.37 41.54
CA VAL A 369 23.61 15.04 40.15
C VAL A 369 24.57 13.97 39.58
N LEU A 370 25.86 14.10 39.86
CA LEU A 370 26.88 13.15 39.41
C LEU A 370 26.70 11.75 40.11
N ASP A 371 26.42 11.78 41.39
CA ASP A 371 26.14 10.54 42.14
C ASP A 371 24.87 9.83 41.59
N THR A 372 23.79 10.60 41.37
CA THR A 372 22.56 10.05 40.75
C THR A 372 22.81 9.48 39.36
N PHE A 373 23.63 10.16 38.55
CA PHE A 373 24.00 9.63 37.23
C PHE A 373 24.78 8.31 37.37
N GLN A 374 25.75 8.24 38.29
CA GLN A 374 26.53 7.01 38.50
C GLN A 374 25.63 5.86 38.92
N ASP A 375 24.75 6.06 39.90
CA ASP A 375 23.80 5.04 40.34
C ASP A 375 22.92 4.51 39.21
N LEU A 376 22.38 5.41 38.37
CA LEU A 376 21.56 5.04 37.21
C LEU A 376 22.37 4.29 36.14
N TYR A 377 23.62 4.69 35.94
CA TYR A 377 24.50 4.06 34.96
C TYR A 377 24.85 2.63 35.40
N ASP A 378 25.20 2.44 36.70
CA ASP A 378 25.53 1.13 37.26
C ASP A 378 24.33 0.16 37.21
N GLN A 379 23.11 0.66 37.51
CA GLN A 379 21.87 -0.10 37.33
C GLN A 379 21.62 -0.50 35.86
N ALA A 380 21.88 0.40 34.94
CA ALA A 380 21.67 0.13 33.50
C ALA A 380 22.74 -0.79 32.90
N SER A 381 23.97 -0.75 33.46
CA SER A 381 25.10 -1.58 33.01
C SER A 381 25.07 -3.00 33.57
N GLY A 382 24.23 -3.28 34.57
CA GLY A 382 24.15 -4.59 35.26
C GLY A 382 25.35 -4.87 36.13
N GLU A 383 26.10 -3.86 36.54
CA GLU A 383 27.15 -3.94 37.54
C GLU A 383 26.52 -3.58 38.91
N ASP A 384 26.07 -4.61 39.65
CA ASP A 384 25.78 -4.53 41.10
C ASP A 384 27.06 -4.71 41.92
#